data_0158c0101dec8026e6a7647000ae0a41
#
_entry.id   0158c0101dec8026e6a7647000ae0a41
#
_cell.length_a   1.000
_cell.length_b   1.000
_cell.length_c   1.000
_cell.angle_alpha   90.00
_cell.angle_beta   90.00
_cell.angle_gamma   90.00
#
_symmetry.space_group_name_H-M   'P 1'
#
loop_
_entity.id
_entity.type
_entity.pdbx_description
1 polymer ?
#
loop_
_entity_poly.entity_id
_entity_poly.type
_entity_poly.pdbx_seq_one_letter_code
_entity_poly.pdbx_strand_id
1 'polypeptide(L)'
;QQHGRVRANFLGHFSDDLTINECEVNASAQLTGKQAAISHTTELAADFSAITRCIFELLRHFSDEKVVGKNHRGIPFLGAVQLFVSGVSCLFYRFRGFESSHLETVPHGSHPFPLVRLELNLPHIYEMLSFPVIDEIVGHGLDRKQLVELVSRAAYSGAYFWLVRSGDRSKGIPENYLFKG
;
A
#
# COMPACT_ATOMS: atom_id res chain seq x y z
N GLN A 1 -5.55 5.79 15.61
CA GLN A 1 -5.64 6.96 16.51
C GLN A 1 -5.11 8.26 15.86
N GLN A 2 -4.00 8.25 15.09
CA GLN A 2 -3.50 9.43 14.37
C GLN A 2 -4.45 9.92 13.28
N HIS A 3 -5.04 9.02 12.53
CA HIS A 3 -5.98 9.30 11.44
C HIS A 3 -7.21 10.08 11.95
N GLY A 4 -7.83 9.64 13.03
CA GLY A 4 -8.96 10.34 13.61
C GLY A 4 -8.62 11.73 14.16
N ARG A 5 -7.42 11.92 14.75
CA ARG A 5 -6.98 13.23 15.26
C ARG A 5 -6.71 14.23 14.14
N VAL A 6 -6.09 13.83 13.05
CA VAL A 6 -5.83 14.71 11.91
C VAL A 6 -7.14 15.12 11.24
N ARG A 7 -8.08 14.19 11.04
CA ARG A 7 -9.41 14.51 10.52
C ARG A 7 -10.17 15.49 11.43
N ALA A 8 -10.22 15.24 12.73
CA ALA A 8 -10.91 16.11 13.68
C ALA A 8 -10.35 17.55 13.68
N ASN A 9 -9.02 17.70 13.56
CA ASN A 9 -8.39 19.02 13.59
C ASN A 9 -8.60 19.81 12.29
N PHE A 10 -8.76 19.15 11.13
CA PHE A 10 -8.84 19.84 9.85
C PHE A 10 -10.26 19.96 9.27
N LEU A 11 -11.16 19.06 9.64
CA LEU A 11 -12.51 19.03 9.07
C LEU A 11 -13.60 19.66 9.95
N GLY A 12 -13.21 20.16 11.17
CA GLY A 12 -14.17 20.74 12.10
C GLY A 12 -15.02 19.71 12.86
N HIS A 13 -15.77 20.17 13.85
CA HIS A 13 -16.50 19.33 14.79
C HIS A 13 -17.28 18.17 14.17
N PHE A 14 -16.75 16.97 14.34
CA PHE A 14 -17.53 15.76 14.23
C PHE A 14 -17.98 15.36 15.63
N SER A 15 -19.25 15.01 15.77
CA SER A 15 -19.82 14.50 17.03
C SER A 15 -19.06 13.26 17.50
N ASP A 16 -18.96 13.07 18.80
CA ASP A 16 -18.21 11.98 19.47
C ASP A 16 -18.66 10.56 19.12
N ASP A 17 -19.70 10.41 18.29
CA ASP A 17 -20.31 9.13 17.90
C ASP A 17 -19.76 8.54 16.58
N LEU A 18 -18.70 9.08 16.00
CA LEU A 18 -18.09 8.52 14.81
C LEU A 18 -17.17 7.34 15.17
N THR A 19 -17.76 6.19 15.40
CA THR A 19 -17.13 4.90 15.09
C THR A 19 -16.90 4.88 13.56
N ILE A 20 -15.69 5.21 13.14
CA ILE A 20 -15.29 5.14 11.73
C ILE A 20 -15.26 3.65 11.37
N ASN A 21 -16.36 3.16 10.85
CA ASN A 21 -16.40 1.88 10.18
C ASN A 21 -15.77 2.14 8.80
N GLU A 22 -14.51 1.78 8.62
CA GLU A 22 -13.75 2.02 7.38
C GLU A 22 -14.40 1.36 6.15
N CYS A 23 -15.38 0.47 6.37
CA CYS A 23 -16.13 -0.22 5.33
C CYS A 23 -17.44 0.47 4.93
N GLU A 24 -17.96 1.41 5.71
CA GLU A 24 -19.13 2.18 5.33
C GLU A 24 -18.70 3.45 4.61
N VAL A 25 -18.62 3.36 3.30
CA VAL A 25 -18.67 4.54 2.43
C VAL A 25 -20.02 5.18 2.68
N ASN A 26 -20.07 6.18 3.55
CA ASN A 26 -21.24 7.02 3.70
C ASN A 26 -21.42 7.76 2.37
N ALA A 27 -22.26 7.23 1.50
CA ALA A 27 -22.58 7.77 0.20
C ALA A 27 -23.16 9.22 0.25
N SER A 28 -23.47 9.70 1.46
CA SER A 28 -24.04 11.02 1.70
C SER A 28 -23.05 12.15 1.88
N ALA A 29 -21.78 11.89 2.16
CA ALA A 29 -20.77 12.94 2.27
C ALA A 29 -19.84 12.91 1.05
N GLN A 30 -20.28 13.41 -0.08
CA GLN A 30 -19.40 13.65 -1.23
C GLN A 30 -18.47 14.82 -0.90
N LEU A 31 -17.31 14.48 -0.30
CA LEU A 31 -16.23 15.46 -0.15
C LEU A 31 -15.73 15.87 -1.54
N THR A 32 -15.51 17.14 -1.73
CA THR A 32 -15.00 17.69 -3.00
C THR A 32 -13.87 18.68 -2.76
N GLY A 33 -13.03 18.89 -3.75
CA GLY A 33 -12.00 19.92 -3.74
C GLY A 33 -11.05 19.77 -2.54
N LYS A 34 -10.87 20.85 -1.77
CA LYS A 34 -9.91 20.90 -0.66
C LYS A 34 -10.18 19.88 0.46
N GLN A 35 -11.45 19.64 0.77
CA GLN A 35 -11.82 18.67 1.81
C GLN A 35 -11.49 17.25 1.39
N ALA A 36 -11.79 16.88 0.15
CA ALA A 36 -11.39 15.60 -0.41
C ALA A 36 -9.86 15.46 -0.43
N ALA A 37 -9.12 16.48 -0.86
CA ALA A 37 -7.66 16.46 -0.90
C ALA A 37 -7.05 16.26 0.51
N ILE A 38 -7.58 16.89 1.55
CA ILE A 38 -7.14 16.68 2.94
C ILE A 38 -7.41 15.23 3.36
N SER A 39 -8.61 14.72 3.08
CA SER A 39 -8.96 13.32 3.39
C SER A 39 -8.01 12.35 2.69
N HIS A 40 -7.78 12.54 1.40
CA HIS A 40 -6.88 11.71 0.59
C HIS A 40 -5.43 11.73 1.13
N THR A 41 -4.91 12.93 1.47
CA THR A 41 -3.57 13.06 2.05
C THR A 41 -3.45 12.32 3.39
N THR A 42 -4.50 12.37 4.20
CA THR A 42 -4.54 11.68 5.50
C THR A 42 -4.53 10.16 5.33
N GLU A 43 -5.28 9.64 4.36
CA GLU A 43 -5.29 8.20 4.00
C GLU A 43 -3.90 7.74 3.51
N LEU A 44 -3.28 8.51 2.62
CA LEU A 44 -1.95 8.18 2.12
C LEU A 44 -0.89 8.21 3.23
N ALA A 45 -0.96 9.18 4.13
CA ALA A 45 -0.06 9.24 5.30
C ALA A 45 -0.27 8.03 6.23
N ALA A 46 -1.52 7.58 6.40
CA ALA A 46 -1.82 6.38 7.17
C ALA A 46 -1.27 5.12 6.49
N ASP A 47 -1.42 4.99 5.17
CA ASP A 47 -0.84 3.89 4.40
C ASP A 47 0.68 3.83 4.55
N PHE A 48 1.37 4.96 4.35
CA PHE A 48 2.82 5.03 4.50
C PHE A 48 3.27 4.63 5.91
N SER A 49 2.57 5.12 6.94
CA SER A 49 2.87 4.75 8.33
C SER A 49 2.66 3.26 8.60
N ALA A 50 1.58 2.68 8.06
CA ALA A 50 1.28 1.26 8.21
C ALA A 50 2.32 0.39 7.51
N ILE A 51 2.65 0.72 6.25
CA ILE A 51 3.66 -0.01 5.46
C ILE A 51 5.03 0.09 6.12
N THR A 52 5.45 1.28 6.56
CA THR A 52 6.69 1.48 7.29
C THR A 52 6.77 0.56 8.50
N ARG A 53 5.71 0.52 9.31
CA ARG A 53 5.65 -0.35 10.49
C ARG A 53 5.73 -1.83 10.11
N CYS A 54 5.02 -2.27 9.06
CA CYS A 54 5.07 -3.65 8.60
C CYS A 54 6.48 -4.05 8.14
N ILE A 55 7.17 -3.20 7.38
CA ILE A 55 8.54 -3.49 6.94
C ILE A 55 9.48 -3.58 8.15
N PHE A 56 9.37 -2.69 9.13
CA PHE A 56 10.18 -2.78 10.35
C PHE A 56 9.87 -4.01 11.20
N GLU A 57 8.61 -4.45 11.27
CA GLU A 57 8.27 -5.70 11.96
C GLU A 57 8.82 -6.93 11.25
N LEU A 58 8.77 -6.95 9.91
CA LEU A 58 9.44 -7.99 9.13
C LEU A 58 10.95 -7.97 9.38
N LEU A 59 11.57 -6.79 9.34
CA LEU A 59 13.00 -6.64 9.63
C LEU A 59 13.35 -7.17 11.02
N ARG A 60 12.60 -6.77 12.05
CA ARG A 60 12.77 -7.23 13.42
C ARG A 60 12.66 -8.75 13.52
N HIS A 61 11.67 -9.35 12.86
CA HIS A 61 11.45 -10.79 12.88
C HIS A 61 12.63 -11.54 12.25
N PHE A 62 13.06 -11.11 11.07
CA PHE A 62 14.15 -11.79 10.35
C PHE A 62 15.56 -11.41 10.82
N SER A 63 15.71 -10.40 11.67
CA SER A 63 16.97 -10.11 12.36
C SER A 63 17.23 -11.07 13.54
N ASP A 64 16.20 -11.72 14.06
CA ASP A 64 16.36 -12.67 15.18
C ASP A 64 17.06 -13.95 14.70
N GLU A 65 18.24 -14.20 15.25
CA GLU A 65 19.07 -15.38 14.93
C GLU A 65 18.41 -16.72 15.26
N LYS A 66 17.42 -16.71 16.16
CA LYS A 66 16.66 -17.90 16.53
C LYS A 66 15.66 -18.31 15.47
N VAL A 67 15.19 -17.34 14.67
CA VAL A 67 14.18 -17.56 13.62
C VAL A 67 14.86 -18.00 12.33
N VAL A 68 16.00 -17.36 11.99
CA VAL A 68 16.72 -17.61 10.75
C VAL A 68 18.20 -17.78 11.07
N GLY A 69 18.84 -18.85 10.61
CA GLY A 69 20.28 -19.07 10.81
C GLY A 69 21.11 -17.88 10.29
N LYS A 70 22.25 -17.61 10.95
CA LYS A 70 23.10 -16.41 10.73
C LYS A 70 23.42 -16.06 9.27
N ASN A 71 23.49 -17.05 8.38
CA ASN A 71 24.05 -16.87 7.03
C ASN A 71 23.01 -16.73 5.92
N HIS A 72 21.70 -16.72 6.22
CA HIS A 72 20.66 -16.77 5.17
C HIS A 72 19.46 -15.86 5.43
N ARG A 73 19.60 -14.79 6.20
CA ARG A 73 18.48 -13.93 6.60
C ARG A 73 17.85 -13.18 5.42
N GLY A 74 18.67 -12.79 4.46
CA GLY A 74 18.23 -11.99 3.31
C GLY A 74 17.18 -12.68 2.47
N ILE A 75 17.36 -13.95 2.14
CA ILE A 75 16.41 -14.69 1.28
C ILE A 75 15.02 -14.83 1.92
N PRO A 76 14.86 -15.31 3.17
CA PRO A 76 13.55 -15.35 3.81
C PRO A 76 12.92 -13.98 4.01
N PHE A 77 13.70 -12.96 4.35
CA PHE A 77 13.22 -11.60 4.46
C PHE A 77 12.63 -11.09 3.14
N LEU A 78 13.37 -11.22 2.03
CA LEU A 78 12.88 -10.83 0.71
C LEU A 78 11.65 -11.62 0.27
N GLY A 79 11.57 -12.91 0.60
CA GLY A 79 10.39 -13.74 0.38
C GLY A 79 9.16 -13.22 1.15
N ALA A 80 9.34 -12.82 2.41
CA ALA A 80 8.28 -12.22 3.22
C ALA A 80 7.85 -10.85 2.68
N VAL A 81 8.81 -10.02 2.25
CA VAL A 81 8.52 -8.74 1.58
C VAL A 81 7.72 -8.97 0.30
N GLN A 82 8.11 -9.95 -0.52
CA GLN A 82 7.38 -10.28 -1.75
C GLN A 82 5.92 -10.68 -1.46
N LEU A 83 5.69 -11.52 -0.45
CA LEU A 83 4.34 -11.90 -0.03
C LEU A 83 3.55 -10.70 0.50
N PHE A 84 4.19 -9.85 1.31
CA PHE A 84 3.59 -8.63 1.83
C PHE A 84 3.13 -7.69 0.71
N VAL A 85 4.02 -7.38 -0.24
CA VAL A 85 3.72 -6.51 -1.39
C VAL A 85 2.61 -7.11 -2.27
N SER A 86 2.65 -8.43 -2.51
CA SER A 86 1.57 -9.12 -3.25
C SER A 86 0.24 -9.00 -2.52
N GLY A 87 0.23 -9.14 -1.20
CA GLY A 87 -0.96 -8.96 -0.36
C GLY A 87 -1.50 -7.54 -0.41
N VAL A 88 -0.65 -6.53 -0.29
CA VAL A 88 -1.01 -5.11 -0.42
C VAL A 88 -1.62 -4.82 -1.78
N SER A 89 -0.99 -5.28 -2.85
CA SER A 89 -1.51 -5.13 -4.21
C SER A 89 -2.87 -5.80 -4.38
N CYS A 90 -3.00 -7.05 -3.95
CA CYS A 90 -4.27 -7.78 -3.98
C CYS A 90 -5.38 -7.03 -3.23
N LEU A 91 -5.07 -6.45 -2.06
CA LEU A 91 -6.01 -5.67 -1.25
C LEU A 91 -6.50 -4.41 -1.98
N PHE A 92 -5.60 -3.63 -2.58
CA PHE A 92 -5.98 -2.44 -3.34
C PHE A 92 -6.77 -2.76 -4.60
N TYR A 93 -6.45 -3.87 -5.29
CA TYR A 93 -7.26 -4.35 -6.40
C TYR A 93 -8.65 -4.81 -5.95
N ARG A 94 -8.77 -5.40 -4.77
CA ARG A 94 -10.05 -5.74 -4.15
C ARG A 94 -10.86 -4.47 -3.83
N PHE A 95 -10.24 -3.44 -3.25
CA PHE A 95 -10.92 -2.17 -2.94
C PHE A 95 -11.37 -1.43 -4.19
N ARG A 96 -10.61 -1.51 -5.28
CA ARG A 96 -11.02 -0.98 -6.56
C ARG A 96 -12.36 -1.59 -7.02
N GLY A 97 -12.60 -2.86 -6.71
CA GLY A 97 -13.80 -3.56 -7.16
C GLY A 97 -13.93 -3.51 -8.68
N PHE A 98 -15.13 -3.13 -9.13
CA PHE A 98 -15.49 -3.00 -10.55
C PHE A 98 -15.56 -1.54 -11.03
N GLU A 99 -15.04 -0.60 -10.25
CA GLU A 99 -15.04 0.81 -10.62
C GLU A 99 -14.25 1.05 -11.91
N SER A 100 -14.73 2.03 -12.69
CA SER A 100 -14.07 2.40 -13.94
C SER A 100 -12.66 2.97 -13.68
N SER A 101 -11.75 2.73 -14.62
CA SER A 101 -10.35 3.16 -14.53
C SER A 101 -10.13 4.65 -14.83
N HIS A 102 -11.17 5.47 -14.85
CA HIS A 102 -11.01 6.91 -15.12
C HIS A 102 -10.48 7.60 -13.87
N LEU A 103 -9.23 8.07 -13.96
CA LEU A 103 -8.67 8.98 -12.98
C LEU A 103 -9.37 10.32 -13.11
N GLU A 104 -10.05 10.74 -12.07
CA GLU A 104 -10.63 12.05 -12.01
C GLU A 104 -9.57 13.10 -11.73
N THR A 105 -9.64 14.23 -12.43
CA THR A 105 -8.68 15.32 -12.31
C THR A 105 -8.87 16.16 -11.04
N VAL A 106 -10.03 16.04 -10.40
CA VAL A 106 -10.36 16.76 -9.16
C VAL A 106 -10.63 15.76 -8.06
N PRO A 107 -9.98 15.88 -6.90
CA PRO A 107 -10.24 15.00 -5.77
C PRO A 107 -11.71 15.06 -5.35
N HIS A 108 -12.35 13.90 -5.25
CA HIS A 108 -13.69 13.75 -4.73
C HIS A 108 -13.78 12.47 -3.86
N GLY A 109 -14.83 12.41 -3.03
CA GLY A 109 -14.98 11.31 -2.08
C GLY A 109 -14.03 11.39 -0.89
N SER A 110 -14.19 10.47 0.02
CA SER A 110 -13.41 10.42 1.27
C SER A 110 -12.06 9.71 1.14
N HIS A 111 -11.88 8.92 0.09
CA HIS A 111 -10.69 8.08 -0.11
C HIS A 111 -10.10 8.31 -1.49
N PRO A 112 -8.76 8.29 -1.62
CA PRO A 112 -8.12 8.30 -2.93
C PRO A 112 -8.46 7.00 -3.67
N PHE A 113 -8.42 7.07 -5.00
CA PHE A 113 -8.61 5.89 -5.83
C PHE A 113 -7.60 4.79 -5.45
N PRO A 114 -8.05 3.54 -5.24
CA PRO A 114 -7.19 2.48 -4.67
C PRO A 114 -5.90 2.22 -5.45
N LEU A 115 -5.92 2.30 -6.79
CA LEU A 115 -4.70 2.11 -7.58
C LEU A 115 -3.72 3.27 -7.44
N VAL A 116 -4.18 4.51 -7.23
CA VAL A 116 -3.31 5.64 -6.90
C VAL A 116 -2.62 5.40 -5.55
N ARG A 117 -3.36 4.88 -4.57
CA ARG A 117 -2.77 4.47 -3.28
C ARG A 117 -1.68 3.42 -3.49
N LEU A 118 -1.95 2.40 -4.30
CA LEU A 118 -0.95 1.37 -4.61
C LEU A 118 0.29 1.96 -5.27
N GLU A 119 0.11 2.77 -6.33
CA GLU A 119 1.21 3.40 -7.08
C GLU A 119 2.10 4.29 -6.22
N LEU A 120 1.55 4.97 -5.22
CA LEU A 120 2.32 5.79 -4.29
C LEU A 120 3.02 4.97 -3.20
N ASN A 121 2.44 3.84 -2.82
CA ASN A 121 3.00 2.98 -1.79
C ASN A 121 4.14 2.08 -2.29
N LEU A 122 4.14 1.66 -3.55
CA LEU A 122 5.22 0.82 -4.10
C LEU A 122 6.59 1.51 -4.08
N PRO A 123 6.73 2.77 -4.56
CA PRO A 123 7.96 3.53 -4.40
C PRO A 123 8.42 3.65 -2.95
N HIS A 124 7.50 3.89 -2.03
CA HIS A 124 7.81 3.97 -0.61
C HIS A 124 8.43 2.67 -0.07
N ILE A 125 7.89 1.52 -0.48
CA ILE A 125 8.42 0.21 -0.07
C ILE A 125 9.86 0.02 -0.56
N TYR A 126 10.13 0.24 -1.85
CA TYR A 126 11.49 0.01 -2.36
C TYR A 126 12.51 1.02 -1.84
N GLU A 127 12.09 2.28 -1.59
CA GLU A 127 12.98 3.26 -0.96
C GLU A 127 13.35 2.82 0.46
N MET A 128 12.41 2.32 1.25
CA MET A 128 12.72 1.76 2.56
C MET A 128 13.69 0.59 2.47
N LEU A 129 13.45 -0.35 1.56
CA LEU A 129 14.33 -1.51 1.37
C LEU A 129 15.74 -1.12 0.89
N SER A 130 15.88 0.05 0.26
CA SER A 130 17.15 0.60 -0.21
C SER A 130 18.00 1.21 0.91
N PHE A 131 17.48 1.35 2.13
CA PHE A 131 18.26 1.89 3.23
C PHE A 131 19.42 0.93 3.60
N PRO A 132 20.68 1.42 3.64
CA PRO A 132 21.83 0.58 3.94
C PRO A 132 21.70 -0.22 5.24
N VAL A 133 21.07 0.36 6.26
CA VAL A 133 20.83 -0.32 7.55
C VAL A 133 20.00 -1.60 7.40
N ILE A 134 19.09 -1.66 6.43
CA ILE A 134 18.29 -2.87 6.19
C ILE A 134 19.16 -3.97 5.60
N ASP A 135 20.02 -3.62 4.62
CA ASP A 135 20.97 -4.59 4.05
C ASP A 135 22.01 -5.05 5.09
N GLU A 136 22.52 -4.15 5.94
CA GLU A 136 23.41 -4.50 7.05
C GLU A 136 22.79 -5.50 8.02
N ILE A 137 21.50 -5.36 8.32
CA ILE A 137 20.81 -6.24 9.30
C ILE A 137 20.47 -7.61 8.70
N VAL A 138 19.95 -7.66 7.48
CA VAL A 138 19.45 -8.90 6.88
C VAL A 138 20.33 -9.46 5.77
N GLY A 139 21.20 -8.65 5.18
CA GLY A 139 22.13 -9.07 4.13
C GLY A 139 21.41 -9.54 2.88
N HIS A 140 20.48 -8.75 2.35
CA HIS A 140 19.74 -9.12 1.13
C HIS A 140 20.60 -9.01 -0.14
N GLY A 141 21.60 -8.13 -0.14
CA GLY A 141 22.59 -8.01 -1.23
C GLY A 141 22.02 -7.54 -2.58
N LEU A 142 20.82 -6.95 -2.60
CA LEU A 142 20.20 -6.47 -3.82
C LEU A 142 20.47 -4.98 -4.02
N ASP A 143 20.80 -4.60 -5.26
CA ASP A 143 20.87 -3.20 -5.64
C ASP A 143 19.47 -2.58 -5.79
N ARG A 144 19.41 -1.25 -5.97
CA ARG A 144 18.16 -0.52 -6.10
C ARG A 144 17.30 -1.01 -7.26
N LYS A 145 17.89 -1.35 -8.40
CA LYS A 145 17.17 -1.84 -9.57
C LYS A 145 16.52 -3.19 -9.30
N GLN A 146 17.25 -4.08 -8.65
CA GLN A 146 16.76 -5.40 -8.26
C GLN A 146 15.62 -5.29 -7.23
N LEU A 147 15.70 -4.32 -6.28
CA LEU A 147 14.63 -4.06 -5.33
C LEU A 147 13.37 -3.53 -6.01
N VAL A 148 13.50 -2.59 -6.96
CA VAL A 148 12.36 -2.13 -7.78
C VAL A 148 11.74 -3.28 -8.54
N GLU A 149 12.55 -4.14 -9.15
CA GLU A 149 12.07 -5.30 -9.89
C GLU A 149 11.33 -6.30 -8.97
N LEU A 150 11.86 -6.58 -7.78
CA LEU A 150 11.22 -7.43 -6.77
C LEU A 150 9.83 -6.89 -6.39
N VAL A 151 9.76 -5.61 -6.03
CA VAL A 151 8.51 -4.95 -5.60
C VAL A 151 7.50 -4.93 -6.74
N SER A 152 7.93 -4.58 -7.95
CA SER A 152 7.05 -4.54 -9.13
C SER A 152 6.48 -5.92 -9.48
N ARG A 153 7.32 -6.94 -9.49
CA ARG A 153 6.89 -8.34 -9.75
C ARG A 153 5.93 -8.84 -8.67
N ALA A 154 6.19 -8.51 -7.42
CA ALA A 154 5.30 -8.87 -6.31
C ALA A 154 3.94 -8.17 -6.43
N ALA A 155 3.92 -6.88 -6.77
CA ALA A 155 2.69 -6.14 -6.99
C ALA A 155 1.88 -6.71 -8.16
N TYR A 156 2.55 -7.03 -9.27
CA TYR A 156 1.92 -7.70 -10.42
C TYR A 156 1.30 -9.05 -10.02
N SER A 157 2.02 -9.85 -9.24
CA SER A 157 1.52 -11.14 -8.77
C SER A 157 0.25 -11.02 -7.94
N GLY A 158 0.18 -10.01 -7.05
CA GLY A 158 -1.02 -9.72 -6.26
C GLY A 158 -2.21 -9.27 -7.11
N ALA A 159 -1.96 -8.39 -8.09
CA ALA A 159 -2.97 -7.95 -9.05
C ALA A 159 -3.51 -9.12 -9.89
N TYR A 160 -2.61 -9.93 -10.42
CA TYR A 160 -2.96 -11.11 -11.22
C TYR A 160 -3.77 -12.13 -10.40
N PHE A 161 -3.33 -12.40 -9.17
CA PHE A 161 -4.07 -13.29 -8.27
C PHE A 161 -5.51 -12.81 -8.05
N TRP A 162 -5.71 -11.52 -7.78
CA TRP A 162 -7.04 -10.96 -7.62
C TRP A 162 -7.90 -11.11 -8.87
N LEU A 163 -7.36 -10.75 -10.04
CA LEU A 163 -8.08 -10.83 -11.31
C LEU A 163 -8.50 -12.25 -11.66
N VAL A 164 -7.64 -13.24 -11.40
CA VAL A 164 -7.95 -14.65 -11.62
C VAL A 164 -9.04 -15.15 -10.66
N ARG A 165 -8.96 -14.74 -9.38
CA ARG A 165 -9.93 -15.17 -8.34
C ARG A 165 -11.28 -14.49 -8.46
N SER A 166 -11.33 -13.22 -8.86
CA SER A 166 -12.58 -12.50 -9.04
C SER A 166 -13.40 -13.00 -10.23
N GLY A 167 -12.83 -13.83 -11.09
CA GLY A 167 -13.49 -14.35 -12.29
C GLY A 167 -13.71 -13.33 -13.39
N ASP A 168 -13.34 -12.07 -13.17
CA ASP A 168 -13.52 -10.99 -14.13
C ASP A 168 -12.35 -10.91 -15.11
N ARG A 169 -12.24 -11.94 -15.95
CA ARG A 169 -11.25 -11.96 -17.02
C ARG A 169 -11.53 -10.94 -18.13
N SER A 170 -12.74 -10.37 -18.16
CA SER A 170 -13.18 -9.47 -19.24
C SER A 170 -12.51 -8.10 -19.16
N LYS A 171 -12.04 -7.69 -18.01
CA LYS A 171 -11.52 -6.33 -17.76
C LYS A 171 -10.02 -6.19 -17.92
N GLY A 172 -9.30 -7.29 -18.15
CA GLY A 172 -7.84 -7.27 -18.28
C GLY A 172 -7.14 -6.71 -17.01
N ILE A 173 -5.83 -6.85 -16.96
CA ILE A 173 -5.03 -6.05 -16.02
C ILE A 173 -5.08 -4.63 -16.56
N PRO A 174 -5.60 -3.63 -15.82
CA PRO A 174 -5.51 -2.25 -16.27
C PRO A 174 -4.07 -1.98 -16.65
N GLU A 175 -3.84 -1.31 -17.78
CA GLU A 175 -2.52 -0.83 -18.12
C GLU A 175 -2.10 0.16 -17.02
N ASN A 176 -1.45 -0.36 -16.01
CA ASN A 176 -0.88 0.46 -14.96
C ASN A 176 0.32 1.21 -15.55
N TYR A 177 0.42 2.49 -15.26
CA TYR A 177 1.55 3.31 -15.69
C TYR A 177 2.89 2.73 -15.24
N LEU A 178 2.92 1.96 -14.15
CA LEU A 178 4.10 1.28 -13.62
C LEU A 178 4.67 0.16 -14.54
N PHE A 179 3.90 -0.31 -15.51
CA PHE A 179 4.31 -1.41 -16.39
C PHE A 179 4.54 -0.97 -17.84
N LYS A 180 4.47 0.32 -18.11
CA LYS A 180 4.93 0.94 -19.36
C LYS A 180 6.39 1.34 -19.18
N GLY A 181 7.29 0.38 -19.14
CA GLY A 181 8.74 0.58 -19.17
C GLY A 181 9.32 0.13 -20.49
#